data_c99e8ac4d9fb4b27ccddf7d918130fdf
#
_entry.id   c99e8ac4d9fb4b27ccddf7d918130fdf
#
_cell.length_a   1.000
_cell.length_b   1.000
_cell.length_c   1.000
_cell.angle_alpha   90.00
_cell.angle_beta   90.00
_cell.angle_gamma   90.00
#
_symmetry.space_group_name_H-M   'P 1'
#
loop_
_entity.id
_entity.type
_entity.pdbx_description
1 polymer ?
#
loop_
_entity_poly.entity_id
_entity_poly.type
_entity_poly.pdbx_seq_one_letter_code
_entity_poly.pdbx_strand_id
1 'polypeptide(L)'
;MRYLYDRLPRYFPQLTRHDLDDRAESGRSRWARAVQRAGRQLEEKGELRREKDQWKITAKGLKRVEAEAMTLDAPAVAAESKEKTLTHKEAQAMLVEIGLMLGKHAEAEFEHYDVVWRDAASSPRLSHVFEVQISGSVDSALTRLKHAYDTQRSRPFLVVAGERDRRFAGKRLSGSFHEIWDIITVIGVGELQRLYEALKANRDLIGKLAERD
;
A
#
# COMPACT_ATOMS: atom_id res chain seq x y z
N MET A 1 7.69 -8.48 -24.54
CA MET A 1 7.51 -9.57 -23.55
C MET A 1 8.57 -9.61 -22.46
N ARG A 2 9.88 -9.38 -22.70
CA ARG A 2 10.92 -9.35 -21.65
C ARG A 2 10.57 -8.44 -20.46
N TYR A 3 10.04 -7.27 -20.73
CA TYR A 3 9.59 -6.29 -19.73
C TYR A 3 8.61 -6.83 -18.66
N LEU A 4 7.70 -7.75 -19.05
CA LEU A 4 6.75 -8.36 -18.11
C LEU A 4 7.43 -9.32 -17.13
N TYR A 5 8.44 -10.08 -17.59
CA TYR A 5 9.13 -11.05 -16.73
C TYR A 5 9.89 -10.39 -15.58
N ASP A 6 10.37 -9.17 -15.80
CA ASP A 6 11.14 -8.41 -14.82
C ASP A 6 10.24 -7.62 -13.83
N ARG A 7 9.02 -7.26 -14.25
CA ARG A 7 8.09 -6.49 -13.43
C ARG A 7 7.06 -7.31 -12.67
N LEU A 8 6.56 -8.41 -13.25
CA LEU A 8 5.55 -9.24 -12.59
C LEU A 8 5.98 -9.81 -11.24
N PRO A 9 7.25 -10.22 -10.99
CA PRO A 9 7.66 -10.75 -9.70
C PRO A 9 7.36 -9.82 -8.51
N ARG A 10 7.34 -8.51 -8.73
CA ARG A 10 7.03 -7.51 -7.70
C ARG A 10 5.61 -7.65 -7.10
N TYR A 11 4.71 -8.26 -7.85
CA TYR A 11 3.33 -8.51 -7.41
C TYR A 11 3.14 -9.87 -6.73
N PHE A 12 4.21 -10.66 -6.63
CA PHE A 12 4.20 -12.00 -6.04
C PHE A 12 5.28 -12.10 -4.96
N PRO A 13 5.05 -11.52 -3.76
CA PRO A 13 6.04 -11.47 -2.68
C PRO A 13 6.48 -12.85 -2.18
N GLN A 14 5.72 -13.89 -2.48
CA GLN A 14 6.05 -15.28 -2.18
C GLN A 14 7.16 -15.86 -3.08
N LEU A 15 7.48 -15.21 -4.21
CA LEU A 15 8.53 -15.67 -5.11
C LEU A 15 9.91 -15.31 -4.57
N THR A 16 10.77 -16.32 -4.47
CA THR A 16 12.17 -16.14 -4.11
C THR A 16 13.03 -15.88 -5.34
N ARG A 17 14.26 -15.38 -5.15
CA ARG A 17 15.22 -15.24 -6.26
C ARG A 17 15.49 -16.60 -6.92
N HIS A 18 15.50 -17.67 -6.15
CA HIS A 18 15.67 -19.02 -6.67
C HIS A 18 14.57 -19.40 -7.67
N ASP A 19 13.30 -19.08 -7.37
CA ASP A 19 12.17 -19.36 -8.26
C ASP A 19 12.25 -18.60 -9.59
N LEU A 20 12.84 -17.40 -9.57
CA LEU A 20 13.02 -16.56 -10.77
C LEU A 20 14.19 -17.01 -11.63
N ASP A 21 15.28 -17.48 -10.99
CA ASP A 21 16.53 -17.91 -11.65
C ASP A 21 16.49 -19.39 -12.06
N ASP A 22 15.51 -20.17 -11.55
CA ASP A 22 15.38 -21.60 -11.84
C ASP A 22 15.12 -21.80 -13.34
N ARG A 23 16.06 -22.51 -13.98
CA ARG A 23 16.02 -22.84 -15.40
C ARG A 23 15.64 -24.32 -15.57
N ALA A 24 14.71 -24.54 -16.48
CA ALA A 24 14.43 -25.90 -16.90
C ALA A 24 15.59 -26.45 -17.74
N GLU A 25 15.59 -27.76 -17.93
CA GLU A 25 16.56 -28.48 -18.79
C GLU A 25 16.74 -27.88 -20.18
N SER A 26 15.71 -27.21 -20.70
CA SER A 26 15.73 -26.44 -21.96
C SER A 26 16.43 -25.08 -21.89
N GLY A 27 17.03 -24.70 -20.74
CA GLY A 27 17.71 -23.42 -20.53
C GLY A 27 16.79 -22.20 -20.37
N ARG A 28 15.47 -22.39 -20.49
CA ARG A 28 14.48 -21.29 -20.33
C ARG A 28 14.02 -21.20 -18.89
N SER A 29 13.89 -19.97 -18.37
CA SER A 29 13.35 -19.70 -17.03
C SER A 29 11.95 -20.35 -16.85
N ARG A 30 11.79 -21.08 -15.73
CA ARG A 30 10.49 -21.67 -15.36
C ARG A 30 9.45 -20.59 -15.13
N TRP A 31 9.85 -19.47 -14.53
CA TRP A 31 9.02 -18.29 -14.36
C TRP A 31 8.48 -17.76 -15.71
N ALA A 32 9.35 -17.51 -16.67
CA ALA A 32 8.95 -17.00 -17.99
C ALA A 32 7.95 -17.97 -18.68
N ARG A 33 8.12 -19.28 -18.52
CA ARG A 33 7.16 -20.27 -19.05
C ARG A 33 5.82 -20.24 -18.32
N ALA A 34 5.84 -20.06 -17.00
CA ALA A 34 4.61 -19.93 -16.21
C ALA A 34 3.80 -18.69 -16.65
N VAL A 35 4.45 -17.54 -16.80
CA VAL A 35 3.83 -16.30 -17.29
C VAL A 35 3.26 -16.49 -18.70
N GLN A 36 4.00 -17.14 -19.63
CA GLN A 36 3.49 -17.41 -20.97
C GLN A 36 2.30 -18.35 -20.98
N ARG A 37 2.31 -19.39 -20.13
CA ARG A 37 1.18 -20.32 -20.00
C ARG A 37 -0.06 -19.60 -19.49
N ALA A 38 0.09 -18.80 -18.43
CA ALA A 38 -1.00 -17.99 -17.89
C ALA A 38 -1.56 -17.03 -18.93
N GLY A 39 -0.69 -16.33 -19.68
CA GLY A 39 -1.11 -15.43 -20.75
C GLY A 39 -1.92 -16.14 -21.84
N ARG A 40 -1.52 -17.36 -22.27
CA ARG A 40 -2.28 -18.15 -23.24
C ARG A 40 -3.65 -18.56 -22.69
N GLN A 41 -3.71 -19.03 -21.46
CA GLN A 41 -4.98 -19.40 -20.83
C GLN A 41 -5.96 -18.21 -20.73
N LEU A 42 -5.44 -17.01 -20.43
CA LEU A 42 -6.26 -15.80 -20.39
C LEU A 42 -6.70 -15.36 -21.81
N GLU A 43 -5.87 -15.60 -22.83
CA GLU A 43 -6.21 -15.36 -24.23
C GLU A 43 -7.29 -16.33 -24.73
N GLU A 44 -7.18 -17.63 -24.41
CA GLU A 44 -8.20 -18.66 -24.69
C GLU A 44 -9.54 -18.32 -24.03
N LYS A 45 -9.52 -17.76 -22.82
CA LYS A 45 -10.72 -17.27 -22.11
C LYS A 45 -11.26 -15.96 -22.70
N GLY A 46 -10.56 -15.32 -23.62
CA GLY A 46 -10.91 -14.03 -24.22
C GLY A 46 -10.74 -12.86 -23.24
N GLU A 47 -9.95 -13.02 -22.20
CA GLU A 47 -9.68 -12.00 -21.18
C GLU A 47 -8.46 -11.15 -21.53
N LEU A 48 -7.53 -11.70 -22.28
CA LEU A 48 -6.43 -10.99 -22.93
C LEU A 48 -6.54 -11.12 -24.45
N ARG A 49 -5.98 -10.17 -25.17
CA ARG A 49 -5.77 -10.21 -26.61
C ARG A 49 -4.32 -9.89 -26.90
N ARG A 50 -3.71 -10.70 -27.77
CA ARG A 50 -2.35 -10.44 -28.23
C ARG A 50 -2.38 -9.53 -29.45
N GLU A 51 -1.73 -8.37 -29.35
CA GLU A 51 -1.51 -7.46 -30.46
C GLU A 51 -0.01 -7.28 -30.66
N LYS A 52 0.51 -7.75 -31.79
CA LYS A 52 1.96 -7.77 -32.05
C LYS A 52 2.69 -8.51 -30.91
N ASP A 53 3.55 -7.82 -30.16
CA ASP A 53 4.30 -8.39 -29.02
C ASP A 53 3.76 -7.96 -27.64
N GLN A 54 2.55 -7.40 -27.58
CA GLN A 54 1.93 -6.92 -26.34
C GLN A 54 0.64 -7.69 -26.06
N TRP A 55 0.39 -7.95 -24.79
CA TRP A 55 -0.91 -8.39 -24.30
C TRP A 55 -1.72 -7.17 -23.89
N LYS A 56 -2.95 -7.11 -24.37
CA LYS A 56 -3.94 -6.13 -23.96
C LYS A 56 -5.06 -6.82 -23.23
N ILE A 57 -5.48 -6.26 -22.10
CA ILE A 57 -6.65 -6.72 -21.39
C ILE A 57 -7.91 -6.36 -22.19
N THR A 58 -8.85 -7.29 -22.30
CA THR A 58 -10.14 -7.07 -22.96
C THR A 58 -11.18 -6.53 -21.98
N ALA A 59 -12.33 -6.06 -22.46
CA ALA A 59 -13.44 -5.66 -21.61
C ALA A 59 -13.91 -6.83 -20.71
N LYS A 60 -13.83 -8.08 -21.19
CA LYS A 60 -14.13 -9.28 -20.40
C LYS A 60 -13.08 -9.49 -19.31
N GLY A 61 -11.80 -9.29 -19.62
CA GLY A 61 -10.73 -9.38 -18.65
C GLY A 61 -10.82 -8.31 -17.58
N LEU A 62 -11.17 -7.08 -17.95
CA LEU A 62 -11.41 -5.99 -16.98
C LEU A 62 -12.55 -6.32 -16.01
N LYS A 63 -13.69 -6.79 -16.52
CA LYS A 63 -14.81 -7.23 -15.68
C LYS A 63 -14.42 -8.34 -14.72
N ARG A 64 -13.58 -9.29 -15.16
CA ARG A 64 -13.09 -10.36 -14.30
C ARG A 64 -12.18 -9.81 -13.20
N VAL A 65 -11.23 -8.93 -13.53
CA VAL A 65 -10.35 -8.28 -12.54
C VAL A 65 -11.17 -7.50 -11.52
N GLU A 66 -12.21 -6.79 -11.96
CA GLU A 66 -13.14 -6.09 -11.07
C GLU A 66 -13.91 -7.06 -10.17
N ALA A 67 -14.40 -8.18 -10.72
CA ALA A 67 -15.10 -9.21 -9.94
C ALA A 67 -14.15 -9.95 -8.96
N GLU A 68 -12.93 -10.27 -9.38
CA GLU A 68 -11.92 -10.90 -8.52
C GLU A 68 -11.42 -9.93 -7.45
N ALA A 69 -11.27 -8.63 -7.75
CA ALA A 69 -10.97 -7.62 -6.76
C ALA A 69 -12.06 -7.56 -5.68
N MET A 70 -13.34 -7.66 -6.09
CA MET A 70 -14.46 -7.77 -5.15
C MET A 70 -14.44 -9.08 -4.33
N THR A 71 -13.87 -10.17 -4.85
CA THR A 71 -13.82 -11.47 -4.16
C THR A 71 -12.54 -11.69 -3.35
N LEU A 72 -11.42 -11.11 -3.78
CA LEU A 72 -10.15 -11.15 -3.04
C LEU A 72 -10.14 -10.19 -1.83
N ASP A 73 -11.01 -9.18 -1.83
CA ASP A 73 -11.28 -8.31 -0.69
C ASP A 73 -12.31 -8.91 0.31
N ALA A 74 -12.72 -10.16 0.11
CA ALA A 74 -13.46 -10.89 1.14
C ALA A 74 -12.45 -11.63 2.03
N PRO A 75 -11.99 -11.06 3.15
CA PRO A 75 -11.47 -11.91 4.21
C PRO A 75 -12.63 -12.81 4.63
N ALA A 76 -12.35 -14.10 4.77
CA ALA A 76 -13.27 -15.01 5.44
C ALA A 76 -13.51 -14.46 6.86
N VAL A 77 -14.49 -13.63 6.99
CA VAL A 77 -15.40 -13.29 8.09
C VAL A 77 -16.17 -12.04 7.65
N ALA A 78 -17.21 -12.21 6.86
CA ALA A 78 -18.21 -11.17 6.70
C ALA A 78 -19.05 -11.13 7.99
N ALA A 79 -18.62 -10.30 8.93
CA ALA A 79 -19.56 -9.62 9.80
C ALA A 79 -19.78 -8.25 9.16
N GLU A 80 -20.93 -8.05 8.53
CA GLU A 80 -21.44 -6.73 8.20
C GLU A 80 -21.67 -5.95 9.52
N SER A 81 -20.57 -5.43 10.06
CA SER A 81 -20.66 -4.28 10.94
C SER A 81 -20.76 -3.08 9.99
N LYS A 82 -21.81 -2.26 10.14
CA LYS A 82 -21.86 -0.90 9.61
C LYS A 82 -20.57 -0.23 10.04
N GLU A 83 -19.56 -0.22 9.16
CA GLU A 83 -18.31 0.47 9.41
C GLU A 83 -18.68 1.93 9.64
N LYS A 84 -18.53 2.36 10.87
CA LYS A 84 -18.62 3.77 11.24
C LYS A 84 -17.55 4.47 10.42
N THR A 85 -17.96 5.27 9.46
CA THR A 85 -17.03 5.97 8.57
C THR A 85 -16.18 6.87 9.46
N LEU A 86 -14.90 6.53 9.62
CA LEU A 86 -13.97 7.34 10.38
C LEU A 86 -13.89 8.74 9.80
N THR A 87 -13.99 9.73 10.65
CA THR A 87 -13.73 11.12 10.25
C THR A 87 -12.23 11.37 10.12
N HIS A 88 -11.85 12.41 9.41
CA HIS A 88 -10.47 12.84 9.28
C HIS A 88 -9.79 13.01 10.66
N LYS A 89 -10.46 13.68 11.59
CA LYS A 89 -9.95 13.91 12.96
C LYS A 89 -9.79 12.61 13.76
N GLU A 90 -10.72 11.67 13.64
CA GLU A 90 -10.60 10.36 14.30
C GLU A 90 -9.38 9.58 13.76
N ALA A 91 -9.13 9.61 12.46
CA ALA A 91 -7.95 8.97 11.87
C ALA A 91 -6.65 9.65 12.32
N GLN A 92 -6.60 11.00 12.38
CA GLN A 92 -5.46 11.73 12.94
C GLN A 92 -5.21 11.35 14.41
N ALA A 93 -6.26 11.29 15.23
CA ALA A 93 -6.14 10.91 16.63
C ALA A 93 -5.60 9.49 16.81
N MET A 94 -6.07 8.52 16.00
CA MET A 94 -5.55 7.15 16.01
C MET A 94 -4.06 7.12 15.64
N LEU A 95 -3.63 7.86 14.62
CA LEU A 95 -2.22 7.93 14.22
C LEU A 95 -1.34 8.51 15.31
N VAL A 96 -1.82 9.53 16.03
CA VAL A 96 -1.10 10.10 17.18
C VAL A 96 -0.98 9.07 18.30
N GLU A 97 -2.09 8.41 18.67
CA GLU A 97 -2.07 7.40 19.74
C GLU A 97 -1.18 6.19 19.35
N ILE A 98 -1.22 5.74 18.11
CA ILE A 98 -0.31 4.67 17.60
C ILE A 98 1.15 5.11 17.76
N GLY A 99 1.47 6.34 17.35
CA GLY A 99 2.83 6.87 17.51
C GLY A 99 3.31 6.85 18.94
N LEU A 100 2.47 7.32 19.87
CA LEU A 100 2.76 7.32 21.30
C LEU A 100 2.94 5.90 21.85
N MET A 101 2.07 4.95 21.46
CA MET A 101 2.22 3.54 21.87
C MET A 101 3.51 2.91 21.35
N LEU A 102 4.00 3.36 20.20
CA LEU A 102 5.27 2.92 19.62
C LEU A 102 6.49 3.70 20.12
N GLY A 103 6.33 4.50 21.17
CA GLY A 103 7.42 5.29 21.79
C GLY A 103 7.91 6.46 20.93
N LYS A 104 7.08 6.95 20.00
CA LYS A 104 7.37 8.14 19.20
C LYS A 104 6.76 9.38 19.82
N HIS A 105 7.34 10.53 19.55
CA HIS A 105 6.69 11.80 19.77
C HIS A 105 5.80 12.09 18.56
N ALA A 106 4.48 12.10 18.77
CA ALA A 106 3.49 12.18 17.70
C ALA A 106 2.61 13.43 17.89
N GLU A 107 2.42 14.19 16.83
CA GLU A 107 1.64 15.43 16.81
C GLU A 107 0.71 15.45 15.59
N ALA A 108 -0.53 15.95 15.79
CA ALA A 108 -1.45 16.25 14.70
C ALA A 108 -1.32 17.70 14.25
N GLU A 109 -1.65 17.98 12.99
CA GLU A 109 -1.70 19.34 12.41
C GLU A 109 -0.38 20.11 12.58
N PHE A 110 0.76 19.41 12.37
CA PHE A 110 2.07 20.02 12.44
C PHE A 110 2.43 20.68 11.11
N GLU A 111 2.63 22.01 11.12
CA GLU A 111 2.84 22.82 9.91
C GLU A 111 1.71 22.62 8.90
N HIS A 112 1.99 21.87 7.83
CA HIS A 112 1.02 21.58 6.77
C HIS A 112 0.78 20.07 6.59
N TYR A 113 1.23 19.26 7.56
CA TYR A 113 1.03 17.82 7.59
C TYR A 113 -0.08 17.42 8.57
N ASP A 114 -0.86 16.41 8.22
CA ASP A 114 -1.97 15.95 9.05
C ASP A 114 -1.49 15.32 10.36
N VAL A 115 -0.46 14.45 10.31
CA VAL A 115 0.20 13.88 11.49
C VAL A 115 1.67 13.68 11.20
N VAL A 116 2.51 13.95 12.21
CA VAL A 116 3.95 13.69 12.15
C VAL A 116 4.41 12.90 13.37
N TRP A 117 5.43 12.08 13.18
CA TRP A 117 6.14 11.43 14.27
C TRP A 117 7.62 11.81 14.25
N ARG A 118 8.19 11.96 15.43
CA ARG A 118 9.61 12.12 15.67
C ARG A 118 10.12 11.00 16.57
N ASP A 119 11.40 10.71 16.53
CA ASP A 119 12.00 9.71 17.41
C ASP A 119 12.04 10.19 18.85
N ALA A 120 12.16 11.49 19.07
CA ALA A 120 12.06 12.17 20.38
C ALA A 120 11.47 13.57 20.19
N ALA A 121 10.93 14.17 21.25
CA ALA A 121 10.38 15.54 21.23
C ALA A 121 11.42 16.58 20.80
N SER A 122 12.68 16.39 21.16
CA SER A 122 13.80 17.27 20.79
C SER A 122 14.35 17.01 19.39
N SER A 123 13.91 15.96 18.70
CA SER A 123 14.40 15.65 17.35
C SER A 123 13.87 16.69 16.35
N PRO A 124 14.74 17.40 15.63
CA PRO A 124 14.30 18.35 14.61
C PRO A 124 13.76 17.67 13.36
N ARG A 125 14.11 16.40 13.16
CA ARG A 125 13.73 15.61 11.97
C ARG A 125 12.40 14.88 12.19
N LEU A 126 11.51 14.99 11.21
CA LEU A 126 10.31 14.18 11.13
C LEU A 126 10.68 12.78 10.64
N SER A 127 10.50 11.76 11.48
CA SER A 127 10.78 10.36 11.11
C SER A 127 9.68 9.78 10.21
N HIS A 128 8.41 10.12 10.48
CA HIS A 128 7.25 9.68 9.72
C HIS A 128 6.33 10.88 9.46
N VAL A 129 5.74 10.93 8.30
CA VAL A 129 4.74 11.96 7.91
C VAL A 129 3.52 11.26 7.33
N PHE A 130 2.35 11.63 7.81
CA PHE A 130 1.08 11.06 7.42
C PHE A 130 0.17 12.13 6.82
N GLU A 131 -0.51 11.76 5.74
CA GLU A 131 -1.60 12.50 5.12
C GLU A 131 -2.85 11.64 5.12
N VAL A 132 -3.98 12.21 5.57
CA VAL A 132 -5.25 11.51 5.71
C VAL A 132 -6.23 12.00 4.65
N GLN A 133 -6.54 11.16 3.68
CA GLN A 133 -7.43 11.48 2.56
C GLN A 133 -8.75 10.71 2.66
N ILE A 134 -9.63 11.17 3.55
CA ILE A 134 -11.02 10.70 3.64
C ILE A 134 -11.91 11.51 2.70
N SER A 135 -11.60 12.78 2.53
CA SER A 135 -12.20 13.68 1.54
C SER A 135 -11.14 14.67 1.08
N GLY A 136 -11.07 14.98 -0.20
CA GLY A 136 -10.12 15.96 -0.72
C GLY A 136 -9.25 15.43 -1.86
N SER A 137 -8.10 16.05 -2.09
CA SER A 137 -7.24 15.79 -3.23
C SER A 137 -6.05 14.90 -2.85
N VAL A 138 -6.03 13.68 -3.36
CA VAL A 138 -4.89 12.77 -3.24
C VAL A 138 -3.61 13.38 -3.81
N ASP A 139 -3.70 14.18 -4.88
CA ASP A 139 -2.54 14.84 -5.48
C ASP A 139 -1.87 15.84 -4.53
N SER A 140 -2.67 16.61 -3.80
CA SER A 140 -2.15 17.55 -2.80
C SER A 140 -1.45 16.82 -1.66
N ALA A 141 -2.02 15.72 -1.19
CA ALA A 141 -1.41 14.87 -0.17
C ALA A 141 -0.09 14.27 -0.65
N LEU A 142 -0.05 13.70 -1.87
CA LEU A 142 1.16 13.15 -2.46
C LEU A 142 2.26 14.21 -2.64
N THR A 143 1.89 15.44 -2.98
CA THR A 143 2.83 16.57 -3.09
C THR A 143 3.48 16.89 -1.75
N ARG A 144 2.69 16.97 -0.67
CA ARG A 144 3.20 17.21 0.69
C ARG A 144 4.09 16.06 1.18
N LEU A 145 3.68 14.81 0.95
CA LEU A 145 4.45 13.63 1.31
C LEU A 145 5.78 13.55 0.54
N LYS A 146 5.76 13.89 -0.75
CA LYS A 146 7.00 13.99 -1.54
C LYS A 146 7.92 15.07 -0.98
N HIS A 147 7.37 16.25 -0.65
CA HIS A 147 8.14 17.32 -0.04
C HIS A 147 8.81 16.89 1.28
N ALA A 148 8.08 16.23 2.17
CA ALA A 148 8.62 15.69 3.42
C ALA A 148 9.77 14.71 3.20
N TYR A 149 9.63 13.84 2.20
CA TYR A 149 10.70 12.91 1.83
C TYR A 149 11.92 13.64 1.25
N ASP A 150 11.71 14.56 0.32
CA ASP A 150 12.80 15.27 -0.36
C ASP A 150 13.62 16.13 0.62
N THR A 151 12.97 16.79 1.58
CA THR A 151 13.60 17.74 2.52
C THR A 151 14.19 17.05 3.75
N GLN A 152 13.52 16.03 4.30
CA GLN A 152 13.89 15.45 5.59
C GLN A 152 14.12 13.93 5.55
N ARG A 153 13.93 13.29 4.38
CA ARG A 153 13.97 11.83 4.26
C ARG A 153 13.00 11.13 5.24
N SER A 154 11.87 11.78 5.50
CA SER A 154 10.79 11.19 6.30
C SER A 154 10.19 9.98 5.60
N ARG A 155 9.64 9.04 6.36
CA ARG A 155 8.84 7.95 5.80
C ARG A 155 7.42 8.46 5.51
N PRO A 156 6.98 8.53 4.24
CA PRO A 156 5.67 9.06 3.89
C PRO A 156 4.59 7.98 3.95
N PHE A 157 3.44 8.33 4.53
CA PHE A 157 2.26 7.48 4.64
C PHE A 157 1.03 8.23 4.14
N LEU A 158 0.26 7.59 3.28
CA LEU A 158 -1.03 8.09 2.80
C LEU A 158 -2.14 7.20 3.35
N VAL A 159 -3.03 7.76 4.16
CA VAL A 159 -4.23 7.08 4.65
C VAL A 159 -5.40 7.45 3.75
N VAL A 160 -6.09 6.44 3.20
CA VAL A 160 -7.21 6.63 2.25
C VAL A 160 -8.49 6.01 2.77
N ALA A 161 -9.64 6.60 2.41
CA ALA A 161 -10.95 6.17 2.88
C ALA A 161 -11.28 4.73 2.46
N GLY A 162 -10.96 4.35 1.23
CA GLY A 162 -11.34 3.05 0.71
C GLY A 162 -10.55 2.64 -0.54
N GLU A 163 -10.95 1.51 -1.09
CA GLU A 163 -10.26 0.87 -2.22
C GLU A 163 -10.25 1.74 -3.50
N ARG A 164 -11.30 2.53 -3.72
CA ARG A 164 -11.35 3.47 -4.85
C ARG A 164 -10.22 4.49 -4.76
N ASP A 165 -10.00 5.07 -3.58
CA ASP A 165 -8.98 6.09 -3.37
C ASP A 165 -7.59 5.48 -3.35
N ARG A 166 -7.46 4.24 -2.85
CA ARG A 166 -6.23 3.44 -2.92
C ARG A 166 -5.81 3.20 -4.38
N ARG A 167 -6.76 2.78 -5.24
CA ARG A 167 -6.51 2.60 -6.68
C ARG A 167 -6.15 3.91 -7.38
N PHE A 168 -6.82 4.99 -7.00
CA PHE A 168 -6.50 6.31 -7.53
C PHE A 168 -5.10 6.75 -7.12
N ALA A 169 -4.73 6.62 -5.85
CA ALA A 169 -3.38 6.89 -5.36
C ALA A 169 -2.32 6.04 -6.09
N GLY A 170 -2.58 4.73 -6.26
CA GLY A 170 -1.70 3.83 -7.01
C GLY A 170 -1.48 4.29 -8.46
N LYS A 171 -2.54 4.76 -9.13
CA LYS A 171 -2.44 5.32 -10.50
C LYS A 171 -1.60 6.60 -10.54
N ARG A 172 -1.72 7.48 -9.54
CA ARG A 172 -0.92 8.70 -9.45
C ARG A 172 0.54 8.40 -9.15
N LEU A 173 0.78 7.46 -8.25
CA LEU A 173 2.12 6.99 -7.89
C LEU A 173 2.83 6.29 -9.05
N SER A 174 2.13 5.53 -9.89
CA SER A 174 2.73 4.93 -11.09
C SER A 174 2.98 5.93 -12.23
N GLY A 175 2.44 7.14 -12.13
CA GLY A 175 2.58 8.23 -13.11
C GLY A 175 3.38 9.40 -12.57
N SER A 176 2.67 10.46 -12.18
CA SER A 176 3.25 11.76 -11.82
C SER A 176 4.11 11.74 -10.55
N PHE A 177 3.94 10.74 -9.67
CA PHE A 177 4.65 10.61 -8.40
C PHE A 177 5.50 9.33 -8.33
N HIS A 178 5.98 8.84 -9.49
CA HIS A 178 6.74 7.59 -9.57
C HIS A 178 8.04 7.61 -8.73
N GLU A 179 8.59 8.78 -8.45
CA GLU A 179 9.81 8.96 -7.66
C GLU A 179 9.65 8.49 -6.21
N ILE A 180 8.43 8.56 -5.66
CA ILE A 180 8.13 8.13 -4.29
C ILE A 180 7.35 6.80 -4.23
N TRP A 181 7.15 6.13 -5.36
CA TRP A 181 6.39 4.89 -5.44
C TRP A 181 6.90 3.79 -4.49
N ASP A 182 8.21 3.57 -4.46
CA ASP A 182 8.84 2.52 -3.64
C ASP A 182 9.02 2.93 -2.17
N ILE A 183 8.68 4.17 -1.81
CA ILE A 183 8.95 4.77 -0.51
C ILE A 183 7.68 4.99 0.29
N ILE A 184 6.60 5.39 -0.39
CA ILE A 184 5.32 5.69 0.24
C ILE A 184 4.57 4.41 0.62
N THR A 185 3.96 4.44 1.80
CA THR A 185 3.04 3.39 2.23
C THR A 185 1.60 3.92 2.17
N VAL A 186 0.72 3.23 1.44
CA VAL A 186 -0.70 3.57 1.36
C VAL A 186 -1.49 2.63 2.27
N ILE A 187 -2.22 3.19 3.22
CA ILE A 187 -2.98 2.48 4.25
C ILE A 187 -4.46 2.83 4.09
N GLY A 188 -5.35 1.83 4.11
CA GLY A 188 -6.80 2.05 4.19
C GLY A 188 -7.23 2.39 5.62
N VAL A 189 -8.29 3.20 5.75
CA VAL A 189 -8.87 3.56 7.06
C VAL A 189 -9.21 2.30 7.88
N GLY A 190 -9.78 1.26 7.27
CA GLY A 190 -10.08 0.00 7.96
C GLY A 190 -8.82 -0.75 8.43
N GLU A 191 -7.68 -0.65 7.71
CA GLU A 191 -6.41 -1.22 8.15
C GLU A 191 -5.84 -0.44 9.34
N LEU A 192 -5.92 0.89 9.28
CA LEU A 192 -5.52 1.78 10.38
C LEU A 192 -6.31 1.45 11.65
N GLN A 193 -7.63 1.28 11.53
CA GLN A 193 -8.50 0.96 12.66
C GLN A 193 -8.14 -0.39 13.28
N ARG A 194 -7.96 -1.43 12.47
CA ARG A 194 -7.53 -2.75 12.96
C ARG A 194 -6.19 -2.71 13.69
N LEU A 195 -5.23 -1.97 13.14
CA LEU A 195 -3.93 -1.78 13.77
C LEU A 195 -4.07 -1.06 15.12
N TYR A 196 -4.84 0.02 15.17
CA TYR A 196 -5.10 0.78 16.38
C TYR A 196 -5.73 -0.10 17.48
N GLU A 197 -6.78 -0.84 17.16
CA GLU A 197 -7.44 -1.74 18.12
C GLU A 197 -6.49 -2.84 18.63
N ALA A 198 -5.70 -3.43 17.73
CA ALA A 198 -4.72 -4.45 18.12
C ALA A 198 -3.64 -3.90 19.05
N LEU A 199 -3.10 -2.72 18.78
CA LEU A 199 -2.11 -2.07 19.66
C LEU A 199 -2.72 -1.64 20.99
N LYS A 200 -3.93 -1.11 20.96
CA LYS A 200 -4.66 -0.71 22.16
C LYS A 200 -4.96 -1.90 23.08
N ALA A 201 -5.38 -3.02 22.52
CA ALA A 201 -5.62 -4.25 23.26
C ALA A 201 -4.35 -4.81 23.94
N ASN A 202 -3.17 -4.49 23.42
CA ASN A 202 -1.88 -4.96 23.93
C ASN A 202 -1.02 -3.86 24.56
N ARG A 203 -1.63 -2.71 24.91
CA ARG A 203 -0.91 -1.53 25.39
C ARG A 203 -0.03 -1.80 26.59
N ASP A 204 -0.53 -2.55 27.57
CA ASP A 204 0.22 -2.88 28.81
C ASP A 204 1.44 -3.75 28.51
N LEU A 205 1.32 -4.67 27.57
CA LEU A 205 2.44 -5.51 27.16
C LEU A 205 3.49 -4.70 26.39
N ILE A 206 3.04 -3.80 25.52
CA ILE A 206 3.92 -2.88 24.78
C ILE A 206 4.66 -1.97 25.76
N GLY A 207 3.98 -1.40 26.78
CA GLY A 207 4.59 -0.59 27.82
C GLY A 207 5.71 -1.32 28.54
N LYS A 208 5.47 -2.54 29.01
CA LYS A 208 6.49 -3.39 29.66
C LYS A 208 7.71 -3.69 28.79
N LEU A 209 7.52 -3.76 27.47
CA LEU A 209 8.63 -3.99 26.52
C LEU A 209 9.38 -2.70 26.17
N ALA A 210 8.72 -1.54 26.31
CA ALA A 210 9.28 -0.23 25.98
C ALA A 210 9.99 0.43 27.17
N GLU A 211 9.66 0.03 28.41
CA GLU A 211 10.36 0.50 29.60
C GLU A 211 11.83 0.07 29.52
N ARG A 212 12.70 1.03 29.24
CA ARG A 212 14.14 0.90 29.44
C ARG A 212 14.41 1.32 30.88
N ASP A 213 15.06 0.43 31.65
CA ASP A 213 15.64 0.77 32.95
C ASP A 213 16.53 2.02 32.89
#